data_d5fb8712e6ff5cbd54684330045ffa58
#
_entry.id   d5fb8712e6ff5cbd54684330045ffa58
#
_cell.length_a   1.000
_cell.length_b   1.000
_cell.length_c   1.000
_cell.angle_alpha   90.00
_cell.angle_beta   90.00
_cell.angle_gamma   90.00
#
_symmetry.space_group_name_H-M   'P 1'
#
loop_
_entity.id
_entity.type
_entity.pdbx_description
1 polymer ?
#
loop_
_entity_poly.entity_id
_entity_poly.type
_entity_poly.pdbx_seq_one_letter_code
_entity_poly.pdbx_strand_id
1 'polypeptide(L)'
;MLSAGVHLASVQVLSNKTDCTSSHCSQPTQLFSKAVILVVDALKYDFCVYNSSLASPGYSENKLPVLEQHSRGDPRSGLASGKLFRFLADPPTTTMQRLKGLTTGSLPTFIDVSSNFASAEISEDNIIDQLVNNARRVVFAGDDTWTSLFPTSFTESFPQPSFDVWDLDSVDIEVKKVLFSHLKSPNSWDVFIGHFLGRRAL
;
A
#
# COMPACT_ATOMS: atom_id res chain seq x y z
N MET A 1 -16.25 -20.56 -14.44
CA MET A 1 -15.21 -21.60 -14.34
C MET A 1 -13.87 -20.91 -14.61
N LEU A 2 -13.15 -20.55 -13.59
CA LEU A 2 -11.80 -20.00 -13.71
C LEU A 2 -10.85 -21.20 -13.66
N SER A 3 -10.08 -21.41 -14.73
CA SER A 3 -9.20 -22.56 -14.83
C SER A 3 -8.04 -22.40 -13.84
N ALA A 4 -7.92 -23.36 -12.93
CA ALA A 4 -6.84 -23.44 -11.93
C ALA A 4 -5.42 -23.48 -12.55
N GLY A 5 -5.29 -23.66 -13.86
CA GLY A 5 -4.00 -23.76 -14.56
C GLY A 5 -3.29 -22.42 -14.79
N VAL A 6 -4.01 -21.30 -14.81
CA VAL A 6 -3.41 -19.97 -15.07
C VAL A 6 -2.70 -19.42 -13.83
N HIS A 7 -3.14 -19.78 -12.64
CA HIS A 7 -2.58 -19.28 -11.39
C HIS A 7 -1.23 -19.91 -11.03
N LEU A 8 -1.01 -21.19 -11.36
CA LEU A 8 0.26 -21.87 -11.05
C LEU A 8 1.43 -21.37 -11.90
N ALA A 9 1.18 -20.94 -13.12
CA ALA A 9 2.22 -20.40 -13.99
C ALA A 9 2.72 -19.01 -13.55
N SER A 10 1.87 -18.19 -12.93
CA SER A 10 2.26 -16.86 -12.46
C SER A 10 3.10 -16.92 -11.17
N VAL A 11 2.85 -17.88 -10.29
CA VAL A 11 3.62 -18.05 -9.05
C VAL A 11 5.07 -18.48 -9.33
N GLN A 12 5.31 -19.29 -10.36
CA GLN A 12 6.68 -19.72 -10.71
C GLN A 12 7.55 -18.59 -11.28
N VAL A 13 6.95 -17.59 -11.92
CA VAL A 13 7.69 -16.44 -12.47
C VAL A 13 8.11 -15.46 -11.37
N LEU A 14 7.35 -15.40 -10.29
CA LEU A 14 7.56 -14.43 -9.19
C LEU A 14 8.56 -14.90 -8.12
N SER A 15 8.96 -16.18 -8.16
CA SER A 15 9.94 -16.72 -7.21
C SER A 15 11.40 -16.34 -7.54
N ASN A 16 11.66 -15.82 -8.72
CA ASN A 16 13.00 -15.39 -9.12
C ASN A 16 13.15 -13.90 -8.85
N LYS A 17 14.01 -13.52 -7.91
CA LYS A 17 14.40 -12.13 -7.67
C LYS A 17 14.80 -11.49 -8.98
N THR A 18 14.17 -10.37 -9.32
CA THR A 18 14.44 -9.64 -10.56
C THR A 18 15.84 -9.01 -10.46
N ASP A 19 16.82 -9.66 -11.07
CA ASP A 19 18.17 -9.12 -11.16
C ASP A 19 18.26 -8.26 -12.42
N CYS A 20 18.31 -6.95 -12.26
CA CYS A 20 18.39 -5.97 -13.34
C CYS A 20 19.79 -5.86 -13.95
N THR A 21 20.47 -6.98 -14.14
CA THR A 21 21.80 -7.05 -14.76
C THR A 21 21.76 -7.19 -16.29
N SER A 22 20.57 -7.37 -16.88
CA SER A 22 20.42 -7.50 -18.32
C SER A 22 20.31 -6.14 -19.03
N SER A 23 20.87 -6.05 -20.23
CA SER A 23 20.85 -4.87 -21.11
C SER A 23 19.45 -4.34 -21.51
N HIS A 24 18.39 -5.03 -21.11
CA HIS A 24 16.99 -4.64 -21.34
C HIS A 24 16.36 -3.88 -20.16
N CYS A 25 17.01 -3.80 -19.01
CA CYS A 25 16.59 -2.92 -17.94
C CYS A 25 17.15 -1.51 -18.21
N SER A 26 16.37 -0.66 -18.86
CA SER A 26 16.66 0.78 -18.82
C SER A 26 16.56 1.21 -17.36
N GLN A 27 17.66 1.70 -16.79
CA GLN A 27 17.67 2.26 -15.44
C GLN A 27 16.61 3.35 -15.39
N PRO A 28 15.52 3.19 -14.62
CA PRO A 28 14.53 4.25 -14.52
C PRO A 28 15.21 5.45 -13.89
N THR A 29 15.12 6.59 -14.54
CA THR A 29 15.60 7.84 -13.96
C THR A 29 14.86 8.06 -12.65
N GLN A 30 15.60 8.14 -11.54
CA GLN A 30 15.01 8.39 -10.24
C GLN A 30 14.35 9.77 -10.25
N LEU A 31 13.01 9.80 -10.29
CA LEU A 31 12.22 11.03 -10.33
C LEU A 31 12.06 11.65 -8.93
N PHE A 32 12.05 10.83 -7.90
CA PHE A 32 11.77 11.24 -6.52
C PHE A 32 12.81 10.65 -5.57
N SER A 33 13.21 11.42 -4.57
CA SER A 33 14.13 10.97 -3.51
C SER A 33 13.39 10.33 -2.33
N LYS A 34 12.09 10.60 -2.20
CA LYS A 34 11.24 10.12 -1.12
C LYS A 34 9.88 9.70 -1.63
N ALA A 35 9.27 8.74 -0.92
CA ALA A 35 7.89 8.32 -1.16
C ALA A 35 7.12 8.17 0.16
N VAL A 36 5.86 8.55 0.15
CA VAL A 36 4.89 8.25 1.22
C VAL A 36 3.81 7.38 0.63
N ILE A 37 3.64 6.19 1.18
CA ILE A 37 2.60 5.23 0.80
C ILE A 37 1.57 5.20 1.92
N LEU A 38 0.35 5.62 1.63
CA LEU A 38 -0.76 5.58 2.58
C LEU A 38 -1.74 4.51 2.12
N VAL A 39 -1.89 3.49 2.95
CA VAL A 39 -2.88 2.42 2.77
C VAL A 39 -4.06 2.74 3.68
N VAL A 40 -5.26 2.75 3.14
CA VAL A 40 -6.50 2.93 3.91
C VAL A 40 -7.35 1.68 3.68
N ASP A 41 -7.53 0.89 4.73
CA ASP A 41 -8.29 -0.36 4.62
C ASP A 41 -9.76 -0.10 4.27
N ALA A 42 -10.36 -1.00 3.48
CA ALA A 42 -11.75 -0.95 3.05
C ALA A 42 -12.20 0.35 2.34
N LEU A 43 -11.28 1.18 1.85
CA LEU A 43 -11.62 2.40 1.13
C LEU A 43 -12.25 2.09 -0.23
N LYS A 44 -13.54 2.40 -0.40
CA LYS A 44 -14.24 2.24 -1.66
C LYS A 44 -13.77 3.26 -2.69
N TYR A 45 -13.61 2.82 -3.94
CA TYR A 45 -13.29 3.70 -5.07
C TYR A 45 -14.30 4.86 -5.22
N ASP A 46 -15.59 4.60 -4.98
CA ASP A 46 -16.66 5.61 -5.12
C ASP A 46 -16.48 6.80 -4.16
N PHE A 47 -15.84 6.61 -3.00
CA PHE A 47 -15.50 7.73 -2.10
C PHE A 47 -14.43 8.65 -2.69
N CYS A 48 -13.60 8.13 -3.58
CA CYS A 48 -12.47 8.84 -4.19
C CYS A 48 -12.86 9.59 -5.46
N VAL A 49 -14.00 9.26 -6.06
CA VAL A 49 -14.47 9.89 -7.29
C VAL A 49 -15.28 11.13 -6.96
N TYR A 50 -14.91 12.26 -7.57
CA TYR A 50 -15.64 13.51 -7.42
C TYR A 50 -16.52 13.79 -8.65
N ASN A 51 -17.79 14.07 -8.44
CA ASN A 51 -18.75 14.44 -9.47
C ASN A 51 -19.38 15.81 -9.15
N SER A 52 -18.97 16.83 -9.89
CA SER A 52 -19.46 18.20 -9.73
C SER A 52 -20.91 18.41 -10.20
N SER A 53 -21.47 17.45 -10.97
CA SER A 53 -22.84 17.55 -11.49
C SER A 53 -23.90 17.15 -10.47
N LEU A 54 -23.50 16.60 -9.31
CA LEU A 54 -24.44 16.19 -8.27
C LEU A 54 -24.88 17.37 -7.42
N ALA A 55 -26.15 17.73 -7.51
CA ALA A 55 -26.76 18.79 -6.69
C ALA A 55 -26.87 18.36 -5.20
N SER A 56 -27.02 17.06 -4.94
CA SER A 56 -27.10 16.47 -3.60
C SER A 56 -26.33 15.16 -3.59
N PRO A 57 -25.04 15.16 -3.15
CA PRO A 57 -24.25 13.94 -3.09
C PRO A 57 -24.83 12.92 -2.10
N GLY A 58 -24.86 11.65 -2.52
CA GLY A 58 -25.21 10.53 -1.66
C GLY A 58 -24.15 10.25 -0.59
N TYR A 59 -24.40 9.20 0.22
CA TYR A 59 -23.50 8.83 1.32
C TYR A 59 -22.06 8.56 0.88
N SER A 60 -21.86 7.95 -0.28
CA SER A 60 -20.54 7.55 -0.79
C SER A 60 -19.92 8.54 -1.78
N GLU A 61 -20.61 9.63 -2.14
CA GLU A 61 -20.20 10.50 -3.21
C GLU A 61 -19.52 11.76 -2.69
N ASN A 62 -18.51 12.25 -3.42
CA ASN A 62 -17.78 13.49 -3.14
C ASN A 62 -17.19 13.59 -1.72
N LYS A 63 -16.75 12.45 -1.15
CA LYS A 63 -16.22 12.41 0.23
C LYS A 63 -14.77 12.88 0.33
N LEU A 64 -13.97 12.67 -0.71
CA LEU A 64 -12.56 13.02 -0.75
C LEU A 64 -12.24 14.04 -1.86
N PRO A 65 -12.75 15.28 -1.78
CA PRO A 65 -12.55 16.29 -2.82
C PRO A 65 -11.06 16.64 -3.02
N VAL A 66 -10.22 16.40 -2.01
CA VAL A 66 -8.78 16.63 -2.09
C VAL A 66 -8.13 15.75 -3.16
N LEU A 67 -8.61 14.53 -3.39
CA LEU A 67 -8.08 13.64 -4.43
C LEU A 67 -8.37 14.19 -5.82
N GLU A 68 -9.55 14.80 -6.02
CA GLU A 68 -9.88 15.46 -7.28
C GLU A 68 -9.00 16.67 -7.54
N GLN A 69 -8.74 17.49 -6.52
CA GLN A 69 -7.85 18.65 -6.65
C GLN A 69 -6.45 18.21 -7.10
N HIS A 70 -5.93 17.12 -6.53
CA HIS A 70 -4.62 16.59 -6.90
C HIS A 70 -4.62 15.86 -8.26
N SER A 71 -5.73 15.22 -8.65
CA SER A 71 -5.84 14.52 -9.93
C SER A 71 -5.89 15.49 -11.12
N ARG A 72 -6.51 16.65 -10.96
CA ARG A 72 -6.58 17.68 -12.03
C ARG A 72 -5.27 18.45 -12.19
N GLY A 73 -4.43 18.48 -11.15
CA GLY A 73 -3.28 19.36 -11.08
C GLY A 73 -3.69 20.84 -11.03
N ASP A 74 -2.97 21.63 -10.28
CA ASP A 74 -3.12 23.10 -10.34
C ASP A 74 -1.93 23.67 -11.12
N PRO A 75 -2.17 24.20 -12.33
CA PRO A 75 -1.11 24.81 -13.16
C PRO A 75 -0.37 25.95 -12.45
N ARG A 76 -1.00 26.56 -11.42
CA ARG A 76 -0.45 27.70 -10.68
C ARG A 76 0.47 27.27 -9.54
N SER A 77 0.23 26.09 -8.95
CA SER A 77 1.01 25.61 -7.81
C SER A 77 2.27 24.86 -8.20
N GLY A 78 2.45 24.49 -9.48
CA GLY A 78 3.55 23.62 -9.93
C GLY A 78 3.52 22.22 -9.33
N LEU A 79 2.47 21.86 -8.60
CA LEU A 79 2.29 20.54 -8.03
C LEU A 79 2.03 19.53 -9.14
N ALA A 80 2.73 18.41 -9.09
CA ALA A 80 2.53 17.32 -10.01
C ALA A 80 1.06 16.85 -9.97
N SER A 81 0.48 16.64 -11.14
CA SER A 81 -0.87 16.09 -11.24
C SER A 81 -0.88 14.65 -10.74
N GLY A 82 -1.79 14.33 -9.83
CA GLY A 82 -2.08 12.96 -9.43
C GLY A 82 -2.85 12.20 -10.51
N LYS A 83 -2.93 10.89 -10.36
CA LYS A 83 -3.78 10.01 -11.17
C LYS A 83 -4.59 9.12 -10.25
N LEU A 84 -5.89 8.99 -10.54
CA LEU A 84 -6.77 8.08 -9.82
C LEU A 84 -6.93 6.79 -10.63
N PHE A 85 -6.61 5.66 -10.02
CA PHE A 85 -6.80 4.33 -10.58
C PHE A 85 -7.76 3.53 -9.73
N ARG A 86 -8.61 2.72 -10.38
CA ARG A 86 -9.47 1.76 -9.69
C ARG A 86 -8.68 0.49 -9.40
N PHE A 87 -8.49 0.18 -8.11
CA PHE A 87 -7.93 -1.08 -7.68
C PHE A 87 -9.05 -2.13 -7.57
N LEU A 88 -8.90 -3.26 -8.28
CA LEU A 88 -9.83 -4.38 -8.21
C LEU A 88 -9.30 -5.38 -7.19
N ALA A 89 -10.09 -5.60 -6.14
CA ALA A 89 -9.74 -6.55 -5.09
C ALA A 89 -10.27 -7.95 -5.45
N ASP A 90 -9.35 -8.88 -5.76
CA ASP A 90 -9.71 -10.28 -5.97
C ASP A 90 -9.95 -11.00 -4.63
N PRO A 91 -10.93 -11.95 -4.54
CA PRO A 91 -11.09 -12.76 -3.35
C PRO A 91 -9.92 -13.73 -3.15
N PRO A 92 -9.56 -14.07 -1.90
CA PRO A 92 -10.11 -13.55 -0.65
C PRO A 92 -9.65 -12.14 -0.32
N THR A 93 -10.52 -11.35 0.35
CA THR A 93 -10.30 -9.93 0.62
C THR A 93 -9.77 -9.65 2.03
N THR A 94 -8.99 -10.56 2.60
CA THR A 94 -8.34 -10.33 3.90
C THR A 94 -7.19 -9.33 3.74
N THR A 95 -6.91 -8.55 4.78
CA THR A 95 -5.83 -7.55 4.79
C THR A 95 -4.50 -8.17 4.37
N MET A 96 -4.11 -9.31 4.94
CA MET A 96 -2.88 -10.02 4.62
C MET A 96 -2.76 -10.33 3.12
N GLN A 97 -3.81 -10.87 2.50
CA GLN A 97 -3.82 -11.21 1.08
C GLN A 97 -3.75 -9.97 0.18
N ARG A 98 -4.39 -8.88 0.61
CA ARG A 98 -4.32 -7.60 -0.12
C ARG A 98 -2.91 -7.02 -0.07
N LEU A 99 -2.28 -7.03 1.10
CA LEU A 99 -0.92 -6.55 1.28
C LEU A 99 0.07 -7.41 0.48
N LYS A 100 -0.08 -8.74 0.52
CA LYS A 100 0.74 -9.63 -0.30
C LYS A 100 0.60 -9.30 -1.79
N GLY A 101 -0.62 -9.22 -2.30
CA GLY A 101 -0.87 -8.85 -3.71
C GLY A 101 -0.33 -7.48 -4.08
N LEU A 102 -0.47 -6.48 -3.19
CA LEU A 102 0.02 -5.12 -3.41
C LEU A 102 1.55 -5.06 -3.47
N THR A 103 2.23 -5.78 -2.60
CA THR A 103 3.69 -5.71 -2.46
C THR A 103 4.45 -6.59 -3.44
N THR A 104 3.88 -7.72 -3.85
CA THR A 104 4.48 -8.66 -4.82
C THR A 104 4.01 -8.44 -6.25
N GLY A 105 2.88 -7.72 -6.45
CA GLY A 105 2.23 -7.60 -7.76
C GLY A 105 1.55 -8.90 -8.23
N SER A 106 1.42 -9.89 -7.34
CA SER A 106 0.82 -11.20 -7.65
C SER A 106 -0.66 -11.25 -7.28
N LEU A 107 -1.38 -12.16 -7.93
CA LEU A 107 -2.75 -12.47 -7.51
C LEU A 107 -2.71 -13.42 -6.30
N PRO A 108 -3.54 -13.18 -5.27
CA PRO A 108 -3.64 -14.09 -4.13
C PRO A 108 -4.12 -15.48 -4.58
N THR A 109 -3.46 -16.52 -4.09
CA THR A 109 -3.85 -17.91 -4.38
C THR A 109 -4.62 -18.51 -3.21
N PHE A 110 -5.55 -19.44 -3.48
CA PHE A 110 -6.29 -20.14 -2.42
C PHE A 110 -5.38 -21.01 -1.52
N ILE A 111 -4.25 -21.43 -2.04
CA ILE A 111 -3.26 -22.23 -1.29
C ILE A 111 -2.60 -21.39 -0.20
N ASP A 112 -2.40 -20.09 -0.46
CA ASP A 112 -1.87 -19.15 0.53
C ASP A 112 -2.79 -18.98 1.74
N VAL A 113 -4.10 -19.16 1.58
CA VAL A 113 -5.07 -19.03 2.69
C VAL A 113 -4.94 -20.16 3.70
N SER A 114 -4.63 -21.38 3.26
CA SER A 114 -4.52 -22.55 4.15
C SER A 114 -3.13 -22.69 4.78
N SER A 115 -2.08 -22.23 4.13
CA SER A 115 -0.70 -22.29 4.60
C SER A 115 -0.29 -21.07 5.45
N ASN A 116 -1.00 -19.94 5.36
CA ASN A 116 -0.68 -18.68 6.03
C ASN A 116 -0.89 -18.65 7.55
N PHE A 117 -1.48 -19.70 8.13
CA PHE A 117 -1.51 -19.84 9.60
C PHE A 117 -0.16 -20.30 10.19
N ALA A 118 0.79 -20.77 9.38
CA ALA A 118 2.05 -21.30 9.85
C ALA A 118 3.27 -20.38 9.59
N SER A 119 3.22 -19.52 8.55
CA SER A 119 4.29 -18.55 8.25
C SER A 119 3.67 -17.38 7.50
N ALA A 120 3.60 -16.22 8.15
CA ALA A 120 3.05 -15.02 7.56
C ALA A 120 4.06 -14.30 6.64
N GLU A 121 5.36 -14.56 6.81
CA GLU A 121 6.45 -13.88 6.10
C GLU A 121 6.39 -14.13 4.58
N ILE A 122 6.54 -13.06 3.81
CA ILE A 122 6.58 -13.11 2.35
C ILE A 122 8.01 -13.46 1.92
N SER A 123 8.16 -14.58 1.22
CA SER A 123 9.43 -15.05 0.66
C SER A 123 9.60 -14.73 -0.83
N GLU A 124 8.51 -14.35 -1.50
CA GLU A 124 8.50 -13.96 -2.91
C GLU A 124 9.12 -12.58 -3.11
N ASP A 125 9.60 -12.31 -4.32
CA ASP A 125 10.07 -10.98 -4.70
C ASP A 125 8.99 -9.92 -4.47
N ASN A 126 9.35 -8.86 -3.74
CA ASN A 126 8.40 -7.84 -3.30
C ASN A 126 9.07 -6.45 -3.23
N ILE A 127 8.26 -5.41 -3.32
CA ILE A 127 8.75 -4.03 -3.34
C ILE A 127 9.49 -3.63 -2.04
N ILE A 128 9.14 -4.22 -0.90
CA ILE A 128 9.75 -3.87 0.39
C ILE A 128 11.20 -4.35 0.42
N ASP A 129 11.44 -5.61 0.07
CA ASP A 129 12.78 -6.17 -0.02
C ASP A 129 13.62 -5.47 -1.10
N GLN A 130 13.00 -5.09 -2.23
CA GLN A 130 13.68 -4.32 -3.27
C GLN A 130 14.12 -2.94 -2.76
N LEU A 131 13.31 -2.27 -1.96
CA LEU A 131 13.69 -1.00 -1.33
C LEU A 131 14.86 -1.18 -0.36
N VAL A 132 14.81 -2.18 0.51
CA VAL A 132 15.86 -2.48 1.50
C VAL A 132 17.17 -2.89 0.81
N ASN A 133 17.11 -3.76 -0.19
CA ASN A 133 18.27 -4.21 -0.96
C ASN A 133 18.94 -3.04 -1.73
N ASN A 134 18.19 -1.99 -2.04
CA ASN A 134 18.69 -0.74 -2.61
C ASN A 134 19.03 0.32 -1.54
N ALA A 135 19.30 -0.11 -0.30
CA ALA A 135 19.72 0.71 0.84
C ALA A 135 18.75 1.88 1.14
N ARG A 136 17.44 1.69 0.89
CA ARG A 136 16.42 2.67 1.27
C ARG A 136 15.97 2.44 2.70
N ARG A 137 15.86 3.51 3.46
CA ARG A 137 15.34 3.48 4.83
C ARG A 137 13.82 3.50 4.77
N VAL A 138 13.21 2.38 5.13
CA VAL A 138 11.76 2.20 5.13
C VAL A 138 11.23 2.32 6.54
N VAL A 139 10.34 3.28 6.77
CA VAL A 139 9.63 3.49 8.05
C VAL A 139 8.19 3.03 7.88
N PHE A 140 7.70 2.27 8.84
CA PHE A 140 6.35 1.77 8.86
C PHE A 140 5.59 2.21 10.10
N ALA A 141 4.29 2.56 9.96
CA ALA A 141 3.36 2.76 11.06
C ALA A 141 1.96 2.23 10.68
N GLY A 142 1.31 1.50 11.57
CA GLY A 142 -0.06 0.99 11.39
C GLY A 142 -0.27 -0.45 11.79
N ASP A 143 -1.17 -1.15 11.08
CA ASP A 143 -1.60 -2.53 11.31
C ASP A 143 -0.41 -3.52 11.41
N ASP A 144 -0.36 -4.31 12.48
CA ASP A 144 0.72 -5.26 12.78
C ASP A 144 0.85 -6.42 11.78
N THR A 145 -0.11 -6.60 10.88
CA THR A 145 0.00 -7.53 9.75
C THR A 145 1.24 -7.26 8.91
N TRP A 146 1.66 -5.99 8.78
CA TRP A 146 2.86 -5.63 8.03
C TRP A 146 4.14 -6.20 8.66
N THR A 147 4.28 -6.13 9.97
CA THR A 147 5.45 -6.68 10.67
C THR A 147 5.45 -8.19 10.71
N SER A 148 4.29 -8.83 10.58
CA SER A 148 4.17 -10.27 10.37
C SER A 148 4.60 -10.69 8.96
N LEU A 149 4.29 -9.89 7.94
CA LEU A 149 4.66 -10.13 6.55
C LEU A 149 6.14 -9.80 6.25
N PHE A 150 6.69 -8.78 6.94
CA PHE A 150 8.05 -8.24 6.75
C PHE A 150 8.75 -8.03 8.09
N PRO A 151 9.12 -9.09 8.80
CA PRO A 151 9.58 -8.99 10.21
C PRO A 151 10.91 -8.25 10.37
N THR A 152 11.75 -8.20 9.33
CA THR A 152 13.11 -7.64 9.39
C THR A 152 13.38 -6.52 8.39
N SER A 153 12.39 -6.13 7.61
CA SER A 153 12.60 -5.25 6.44
C SER A 153 12.48 -3.74 6.77
N PHE A 154 11.92 -3.38 7.92
CA PHE A 154 11.75 -1.97 8.26
C PHE A 154 12.93 -1.42 9.05
N THR A 155 13.41 -0.21 8.68
CA THR A 155 14.42 0.53 9.44
C THR A 155 13.85 0.96 10.80
N GLU A 156 12.60 1.42 10.81
CA GLU A 156 11.83 1.73 12.00
C GLU A 156 10.39 1.23 11.78
N SER A 157 9.77 0.64 12.82
CA SER A 157 8.40 0.16 12.75
C SER A 157 7.61 0.52 14.00
N PHE A 158 6.37 0.94 13.77
CA PHE A 158 5.41 1.33 14.81
C PHE A 158 4.11 0.53 14.62
N PRO A 159 4.15 -0.81 14.88
CA PRO A 159 2.99 -1.66 14.68
C PRO A 159 1.93 -1.40 15.74
N GLN A 160 0.66 -1.46 15.34
CA GLN A 160 -0.50 -1.33 16.19
C GLN A 160 -1.36 -2.60 16.07
N PRO A 161 -1.99 -3.08 17.14
CA PRO A 161 -2.83 -4.27 17.10
C PRO A 161 -3.98 -4.12 16.09
N SER A 162 -4.08 -5.02 15.12
CA SER A 162 -5.07 -4.98 14.04
C SER A 162 -6.48 -5.40 14.44
N PHE A 163 -6.63 -6.11 15.58
CA PHE A 163 -7.89 -6.75 15.98
C PHE A 163 -8.58 -6.13 17.20
N ASP A 164 -8.21 -4.93 17.61
CA ASP A 164 -9.01 -4.23 18.62
C ASP A 164 -10.23 -3.57 17.96
N VAL A 165 -11.34 -4.34 17.90
CA VAL A 165 -12.61 -3.86 17.33
C VAL A 165 -13.25 -2.72 18.11
N TRP A 166 -12.77 -2.45 19.34
CA TRP A 166 -13.27 -1.40 20.20
C TRP A 166 -12.50 -0.10 20.04
N ASP A 167 -11.25 -0.16 19.57
CA ASP A 167 -10.39 1.01 19.40
C ASP A 167 -9.66 1.00 18.06
N LEU A 168 -10.36 1.38 17.01
CA LEU A 168 -9.79 1.56 15.67
C LEU A 168 -9.28 2.98 15.43
N ASP A 169 -9.64 3.94 16.30
CA ASP A 169 -9.21 5.33 16.15
C ASP A 169 -7.74 5.52 16.59
N SER A 170 -7.28 4.75 17.58
CA SER A 170 -5.91 4.87 18.11
C SER A 170 -4.86 4.54 17.05
N VAL A 171 -5.11 3.55 16.20
CA VAL A 171 -4.22 3.18 15.09
C VAL A 171 -4.04 4.37 14.14
N ASP A 172 -5.15 4.96 13.69
CA ASP A 172 -5.12 6.10 12.76
C ASP A 172 -4.46 7.34 13.38
N ILE A 173 -4.67 7.57 14.69
CA ILE A 173 -4.03 8.67 15.44
C ILE A 173 -2.52 8.45 15.50
N GLU A 174 -2.07 7.24 15.84
CA GLU A 174 -0.64 6.94 15.93
C GLU A 174 0.06 7.01 14.57
N VAL A 175 -0.56 6.49 13.51
CA VAL A 175 -0.04 6.63 12.14
C VAL A 175 0.16 8.11 11.77
N LYS A 176 -0.82 8.96 12.05
CA LYS A 176 -0.72 10.42 11.81
C LYS A 176 0.44 11.03 12.60
N LYS A 177 0.55 10.71 13.89
CA LYS A 177 1.59 11.25 14.78
C LYS A 177 2.98 10.86 14.28
N VAL A 178 3.19 9.59 13.94
CA VAL A 178 4.46 9.08 13.43
C VAL A 178 4.78 9.71 12.06
N LEU A 179 3.82 9.78 11.14
CA LEU A 179 3.99 10.43 9.84
C LEU A 179 4.43 11.89 10.00
N PHE A 180 3.71 12.68 10.78
CA PHE A 180 4.06 14.09 10.95
C PHE A 180 5.39 14.30 11.67
N SER A 181 5.81 13.41 12.56
CA SER A 181 7.13 13.47 13.17
C SER A 181 8.24 13.24 12.14
N HIS A 182 8.08 12.26 11.24
CA HIS A 182 9.05 11.97 10.19
C HIS A 182 9.08 13.04 9.09
N LEU A 183 7.94 13.65 8.75
CA LEU A 183 7.91 14.79 7.83
C LEU A 183 8.72 16.00 8.34
N LYS A 184 8.83 16.17 9.66
CA LYS A 184 9.69 17.21 10.27
C LYS A 184 11.19 16.85 10.23
N SER A 185 11.52 15.57 10.06
CA SER A 185 12.88 15.05 10.02
C SER A 185 13.18 14.36 8.68
N PRO A 186 13.21 15.10 7.56
CA PRO A 186 13.20 14.50 6.23
C PRO A 186 14.46 13.68 5.92
N ASN A 187 15.56 13.86 6.65
CA ASN A 187 16.81 13.15 6.38
C ASN A 187 16.90 11.77 7.07
N SER A 188 15.89 11.36 7.87
CA SER A 188 15.91 10.10 8.59
C SER A 188 15.29 8.92 7.83
N TRP A 189 14.55 9.15 6.75
CA TRP A 189 13.80 8.12 6.01
C TRP A 189 13.83 8.40 4.50
N ASP A 190 13.54 7.39 3.70
CA ASP A 190 13.40 7.48 2.24
C ASP A 190 12.00 7.06 1.78
N VAL A 191 11.42 6.03 2.41
CA VAL A 191 10.04 5.60 2.17
C VAL A 191 9.30 5.50 3.50
N PHE A 192 8.14 6.12 3.57
CA PHE A 192 7.22 6.00 4.70
C PHE A 192 5.98 5.22 4.27
N ILE A 193 5.60 4.21 5.03
CA ILE A 193 4.39 3.41 4.82
C ILE A 193 3.48 3.60 6.02
N GLY A 194 2.29 4.16 5.80
CA GLY A 194 1.26 4.31 6.82
C GLY A 194 0.02 3.50 6.47
N HIS A 195 -0.44 2.63 7.38
CA HIS A 195 -1.64 1.83 7.19
C HIS A 195 -2.72 2.24 8.18
N PHE A 196 -3.77 2.87 7.65
CA PHE A 196 -4.95 3.32 8.38
C PHE A 196 -6.05 2.27 8.32
N LEU A 197 -6.75 2.04 9.43
CA LEU A 197 -7.89 1.13 9.47
C LEU A 197 -9.21 1.77 9.03
N GLY A 198 -9.23 3.09 8.86
CA GLY A 198 -10.20 3.79 8.02
C GLY A 198 -11.61 4.01 8.57
N ARG A 199 -11.90 3.78 9.86
CA ARG A 199 -13.26 4.02 10.36
C ARG A 199 -13.67 5.50 10.48
N ARG A 200 -12.71 6.43 10.57
CA ARG A 200 -12.97 7.88 10.68
C ARG A 200 -12.07 8.75 9.78
N ALA A 201 -11.38 8.14 8.83
CA ALA A 201 -10.55 8.90 7.89
C ALA A 201 -11.38 9.62 6.80
N LEU A 202 -12.71 9.51 6.89
CA LEU A 202 -13.67 10.09 5.95
C LEU A 202 -14.62 11.07 6.64
#